data_3865ceae54de2f314cde0588f6d72243
#
_entry.id   3865ceae54de2f314cde0588f6d72243
#
_cell.length_a   1.000
_cell.length_b   1.000
_cell.length_c   1.000
_cell.angle_alpha   90.00
_cell.angle_beta   90.00
_cell.angle_gamma   90.00
#
_symmetry.space_group_name_H-M   'P 1'
#
loop_
_entity.id
_entity.type
_entity.pdbx_description
1 polymer ?
#
loop_
_entity_poly.entity_id
_entity_poly.type
_entity_poly.pdbx_seq_one_letter_code
_entity_poly.pdbx_strand_id
1 'polypeptide(L)'
;MPVTIQTLPTEVIDLIAAGEVIDSIAAAVRELVENSLDAGATRIVVSVWPEQWRVQVADNGTGMDLENLQQAASPHSTSKITTEADLYKIATLGFRGEALHSLAQLGCLEILSRPNDLGLGDFWENRESAPNPPSSSLLRGGAQNARSGWRVVYNNAGSAVEVETAAIAPGTVVTVDNLFGNWPVRRSFLSAAQQMRSIQSILQQIAICHPHVNWQLRQGNTPCLHVTPGSTAEHILPQFVRGVRASDLQYLKLDLPESPENQKAANLLVETQLVGSTVKHNYQLPLASSQFQMPNSQFLELVIGLPDRCHRRRPDWVKVGVNRRVVRSPELEQTILSAFARTCPRDRYPVCFVHLQISPSSIDWNRHPAKVEIYLHDPSFWQAQVSAAIARALHLNDEVLPAAPIPDRVGXLLKASEQKSAYSVGISARGHDEPRDEAKGNKIGLMELRAIAQVHNTYIVANIPAECG
;
A
#
# COMPACT_ATOMS: atom_id res chain seq x y z
N MET A 1 -46.00 -3.25 26.53
CA MET A 1 -45.15 -3.57 27.69
C MET A 1 -43.97 -2.61 27.73
N PRO A 2 -43.52 -2.12 28.89
CA PRO A 2 -42.33 -1.30 28.94
C PRO A 2 -41.11 -2.13 28.51
N VAL A 3 -40.31 -1.56 27.65
CA VAL A 3 -39.05 -2.18 27.20
C VAL A 3 -38.02 -2.01 28.32
N THR A 4 -37.59 -3.11 28.88
CA THR A 4 -36.58 -3.11 29.95
C THR A 4 -35.19 -3.20 29.37
N ILE A 5 -34.32 -2.27 29.70
CA ILE A 5 -32.91 -2.28 29.35
C ILE A 5 -32.21 -3.40 30.12
N GLN A 6 -31.51 -4.30 29.43
CA GLN A 6 -30.77 -5.41 30.02
C GLN A 6 -29.32 -5.41 29.51
N THR A 7 -28.40 -5.85 30.34
CA THR A 7 -27.01 -6.07 29.95
C THR A 7 -26.93 -7.29 29.04
N LEU A 8 -26.25 -7.14 27.91
CA LEU A 8 -26.02 -8.22 26.97
C LEU A 8 -25.07 -9.27 27.55
N PRO A 9 -25.27 -10.55 27.26
CA PRO A 9 -24.26 -11.57 27.56
C PRO A 9 -22.92 -11.26 26.87
N THR A 10 -21.82 -11.59 27.52
CA THR A 10 -20.46 -11.34 26.99
C THR A 10 -20.26 -11.94 25.61
N GLU A 11 -20.75 -13.16 25.40
CA GLU A 11 -20.67 -13.85 24.10
C GLU A 11 -21.31 -13.05 22.96
N VAL A 12 -22.40 -12.33 23.25
CA VAL A 12 -23.09 -11.49 22.24
C VAL A 12 -22.28 -10.21 21.98
N ILE A 13 -21.75 -9.61 23.05
CA ILE A 13 -20.90 -8.41 22.93
C ILE A 13 -19.67 -8.73 22.07
N ASP A 14 -18.99 -9.83 22.37
CA ASP A 14 -17.80 -10.29 21.68
C ASP A 14 -18.08 -10.59 20.20
N LEU A 15 -19.21 -11.25 19.91
CA LEU A 15 -19.61 -11.56 18.53
C LEU A 15 -19.89 -10.27 17.73
N ILE A 16 -20.54 -9.27 18.36
CA ILE A 16 -20.79 -7.96 17.72
C ILE A 16 -19.44 -7.27 17.41
N ALA A 17 -18.56 -7.21 18.41
CA ALA A 17 -17.24 -6.60 18.30
C ALA A 17 -16.40 -7.29 17.19
N ALA A 18 -16.37 -8.64 17.20
CA ALA A 18 -15.69 -9.42 16.17
C ALA A 18 -16.22 -9.10 14.78
N GLY A 19 -17.53 -8.94 14.65
CA GLY A 19 -18.18 -8.59 13.38
C GLY A 19 -17.94 -7.15 12.91
N GLU A 20 -17.55 -6.25 13.80
CA GLU A 20 -17.09 -4.89 13.42
C GLU A 20 -15.66 -4.90 12.90
N VAL A 21 -14.82 -5.77 13.43
CA VAL A 21 -13.42 -5.94 12.99
C VAL A 21 -13.37 -6.70 11.66
N ILE A 22 -14.11 -7.82 11.57
CA ILE A 22 -14.13 -8.70 10.38
C ILE A 22 -15.55 -8.71 9.81
N ASP A 23 -15.79 -7.91 8.78
CA ASP A 23 -17.09 -7.80 8.13
C ASP A 23 -17.25 -8.70 6.90
N SER A 24 -16.15 -9.24 6.38
CA SER A 24 -16.11 -9.97 5.11
C SER A 24 -14.90 -10.90 5.04
N ILE A 25 -14.89 -11.85 4.09
CA ILE A 25 -13.68 -12.65 3.80
C ILE A 25 -12.51 -11.73 3.40
N ALA A 26 -12.80 -10.67 2.67
CA ALA A 26 -11.77 -9.72 2.24
C ALA A 26 -11.13 -8.99 3.43
N ALA A 27 -11.92 -8.67 4.47
CA ALA A 27 -11.40 -8.11 5.72
C ALA A 27 -10.53 -9.14 6.47
N ALA A 28 -10.99 -10.40 6.54
CA ALA A 28 -10.19 -11.49 7.14
C ALA A 28 -8.84 -11.64 6.42
N VAL A 29 -8.85 -11.66 5.09
CA VAL A 29 -7.62 -11.73 4.28
C VAL A 29 -6.70 -10.54 4.58
N ARG A 30 -7.26 -9.32 4.67
CA ARG A 30 -6.46 -8.11 4.98
C ARG A 30 -5.72 -8.26 6.30
N GLU A 31 -6.43 -8.60 7.38
CA GLU A 31 -5.83 -8.71 8.71
C GLU A 31 -4.76 -9.81 8.78
N LEU A 32 -5.02 -10.95 8.15
CA LEU A 32 -4.05 -12.05 8.10
C LEU A 32 -2.79 -11.67 7.29
N VAL A 33 -2.97 -11.01 6.16
CA VAL A 33 -1.87 -10.55 5.30
C VAL A 33 -1.06 -9.45 6.02
N GLU A 34 -1.71 -8.54 6.74
CA GLU A 34 -1.01 -7.52 7.52
C GLU A 34 -0.18 -8.14 8.64
N ASN A 35 -0.67 -9.19 9.28
CA ASN A 35 0.11 -9.95 10.27
C ASN A 35 1.33 -10.62 9.63
N SER A 36 1.19 -11.20 8.43
CA SER A 36 2.30 -11.78 7.68
C SER A 36 3.35 -10.73 7.32
N LEU A 37 2.93 -9.53 6.91
CA LEU A 37 3.83 -8.40 6.60
C LEU A 37 4.56 -7.92 7.86
N ASP A 38 3.86 -7.81 8.98
CA ASP A 38 4.46 -7.44 10.27
C ASP A 38 5.47 -8.50 10.75
N ALA A 39 5.27 -9.78 10.37
CA ALA A 39 6.23 -10.87 10.62
C ALA A 39 7.40 -10.88 9.63
N GLY A 40 7.51 -9.86 8.77
CA GLY A 40 8.62 -9.74 7.82
C GLY A 40 8.56 -10.70 6.64
N ALA A 41 7.38 -11.19 6.29
CA ALA A 41 7.23 -12.13 5.17
C ALA A 41 7.65 -11.51 3.84
N THR A 42 8.40 -12.27 3.05
CA THR A 42 8.77 -11.93 1.68
C THR A 42 8.00 -12.74 0.63
N ARG A 43 7.24 -13.72 1.09
CA ARG A 43 6.33 -14.51 0.25
C ARG A 43 5.04 -14.79 1.02
N ILE A 44 3.91 -14.43 0.40
CA ILE A 44 2.58 -14.62 0.98
C ILE A 44 1.67 -15.30 -0.06
N VAL A 45 1.06 -16.42 0.34
CA VAL A 45 0.11 -17.17 -0.47
C VAL A 45 -1.24 -17.13 0.21
N VAL A 46 -2.24 -16.58 -0.48
CA VAL A 46 -3.63 -16.52 -0.03
C VAL A 46 -4.44 -17.53 -0.83
N SER A 47 -5.05 -18.49 -0.16
CA SER A 47 -5.95 -19.48 -0.78
C SER A 47 -7.36 -19.28 -0.22
N VAL A 48 -8.35 -19.19 -1.10
CA VAL A 48 -9.74 -18.90 -0.72
C VAL A 48 -10.66 -19.93 -1.36
N TRP A 49 -11.57 -20.46 -0.56
CA TRP A 49 -12.68 -21.33 -1.00
C TRP A 49 -13.99 -20.60 -0.68
N PRO A 50 -14.45 -19.73 -1.59
CA PRO A 50 -15.58 -18.84 -1.28
C PRO A 50 -16.88 -19.57 -0.93
N GLU A 51 -17.15 -20.70 -1.58
CA GLU A 51 -18.35 -21.50 -1.33
C GLU A 51 -18.35 -22.17 0.05
N GLN A 52 -17.14 -22.42 0.60
CA GLN A 52 -16.96 -23.02 1.92
C GLN A 52 -16.76 -21.97 3.02
N TRP A 53 -16.68 -20.69 2.65
CA TRP A 53 -16.34 -19.61 3.57
C TRP A 53 -15.03 -19.91 4.31
N ARG A 54 -14.06 -20.40 3.54
CA ARG A 54 -12.75 -20.79 4.04
C ARG A 54 -11.66 -19.91 3.42
N VAL A 55 -10.72 -19.48 4.25
CA VAL A 55 -9.53 -18.75 3.83
C VAL A 55 -8.30 -19.34 4.52
N GLN A 56 -7.19 -19.37 3.79
CA GLN A 56 -5.88 -19.76 4.30
C GLN A 56 -4.85 -18.75 3.82
N VAL A 57 -4.03 -18.25 4.74
CA VAL A 57 -2.89 -17.38 4.43
C VAL A 57 -1.63 -18.08 4.93
N ALA A 58 -0.68 -18.28 4.02
CA ALA A 58 0.61 -18.91 4.32
C ALA A 58 1.74 -17.91 4.01
N ASP A 59 2.67 -17.77 4.94
CA ASP A 59 3.80 -16.87 4.81
C ASP A 59 5.13 -17.53 5.23
N ASN A 60 6.23 -16.88 4.88
CA ASN A 60 7.58 -17.25 5.27
C ASN A 60 8.21 -16.25 6.26
N GLY A 61 7.40 -15.62 7.10
CA GLY A 61 7.86 -14.67 8.10
C GLY A 61 8.61 -15.31 9.28
N THR A 62 8.75 -14.57 10.36
CA THR A 62 9.49 -15.03 11.55
C THR A 62 8.90 -16.27 12.21
N GLY A 63 7.59 -16.52 12.03
CA GLY A 63 6.89 -17.59 12.72
C GLY A 63 6.70 -17.31 14.21
N MET A 64 6.13 -18.29 14.91
CA MET A 64 5.84 -18.21 16.36
C MET A 64 6.31 -19.50 17.03
N ASP A 65 6.85 -19.38 18.24
CA ASP A 65 7.10 -20.51 19.13
C ASP A 65 5.78 -21.00 19.76
N LEU A 66 5.82 -22.09 20.47
CA LEU A 66 4.62 -22.72 21.04
C LEU A 66 3.91 -21.81 22.06
N GLU A 67 4.66 -21.12 22.90
CA GLU A 67 4.09 -20.25 23.95
C GLU A 67 3.31 -19.08 23.33
N ASN A 68 3.91 -18.40 22.37
CA ASN A 68 3.26 -17.31 21.62
C ASN A 68 2.08 -17.83 20.79
N LEU A 69 2.24 -19.01 20.18
CA LEU A 69 1.19 -19.61 19.36
C LEU A 69 -0.05 -19.96 20.19
N GLN A 70 0.13 -20.51 21.40
CA GLN A 70 -1.00 -20.83 22.28
C GLN A 70 -1.80 -19.59 22.71
N GLN A 71 -1.16 -18.42 22.76
CA GLN A 71 -1.78 -17.16 23.17
C GLN A 71 -2.23 -16.29 21.97
N ALA A 72 -1.92 -16.69 20.74
CA ALA A 72 -2.07 -15.84 19.54
C ALA A 72 -3.50 -15.38 19.29
N ALA A 73 -4.52 -16.17 19.69
CA ALA A 73 -5.94 -15.82 19.53
C ALA A 73 -6.60 -15.36 20.83
N SER A 74 -5.85 -15.18 21.92
CA SER A 74 -6.41 -14.64 23.17
C SER A 74 -6.84 -13.18 22.99
N PRO A 75 -7.93 -12.75 23.64
CA PRO A 75 -8.41 -11.38 23.47
C PRO A 75 -7.37 -10.36 23.94
N HIS A 76 -7.26 -9.26 23.20
CA HIS A 76 -6.36 -8.13 23.49
C HIS A 76 -4.87 -8.53 23.62
N SER A 77 -4.47 -9.65 22.99
CA SER A 77 -3.09 -10.14 23.06
C SER A 77 -2.32 -9.68 21.82
N THR A 78 -1.26 -8.92 22.05
CA THR A 78 -0.42 -8.39 20.97
C THR A 78 1.03 -8.25 21.43
N SER A 79 1.95 -8.57 20.55
CA SER A 79 3.39 -8.34 20.74
C SER A 79 3.84 -6.95 20.25
N LYS A 80 2.90 -6.13 19.74
CA LYS A 80 3.22 -4.92 18.96
C LYS A 80 3.16 -3.62 19.75
N ILE A 81 2.36 -3.58 20.82
CA ILE A 81 2.24 -2.45 21.74
C ILE A 81 2.16 -2.98 23.19
N THR A 82 2.74 -2.26 24.11
CA THR A 82 2.72 -2.62 25.54
C THR A 82 2.32 -1.45 26.43
N THR A 83 2.53 -0.22 25.97
CA THR A 83 2.27 0.99 26.75
C THR A 83 1.38 1.97 26.00
N GLU A 84 0.77 2.90 26.72
CA GLU A 84 0.01 4.01 26.14
C GLU A 84 0.88 4.85 25.17
N ALA A 85 2.16 5.04 25.49
CA ALA A 85 3.09 5.79 24.66
C ALA A 85 3.33 5.12 23.29
N ASP A 86 3.18 3.80 23.20
CA ASP A 86 3.34 3.06 21.94
C ASP A 86 2.21 3.37 20.93
N LEU A 87 1.03 3.81 21.42
CA LEU A 87 -0.09 4.19 20.58
C LEU A 87 0.26 5.38 19.65
N TYR A 88 1.16 6.24 20.10
CA TYR A 88 1.63 7.40 19.32
C TYR A 88 2.80 7.09 18.40
N LYS A 89 3.32 5.85 18.47
CA LYS A 89 4.50 5.41 17.72
C LYS A 89 4.24 4.16 16.89
N ILE A 90 2.98 3.89 16.54
CA ILE A 90 2.59 2.68 15.82
C ILE A 90 3.31 2.62 14.48
N ALA A 91 4.24 1.67 14.35
CA ALA A 91 5.00 1.40 13.13
C ALA A 91 4.52 0.13 12.40
N THR A 92 3.73 -0.71 13.09
CA THR A 92 3.18 -1.96 12.55
C THR A 92 1.83 -1.72 11.88
N LEU A 93 1.46 -2.62 10.97
CA LEU A 93 0.15 -2.58 10.31
C LEU A 93 -0.96 -3.01 11.29
N GLY A 94 -0.78 -4.09 12.04
CA GLY A 94 -1.67 -4.49 13.13
C GLY A 94 -1.16 -4.01 14.48
N PHE A 95 -2.05 -3.70 15.42
CA PHE A 95 -1.67 -3.31 16.78
C PHE A 95 -2.70 -3.63 17.86
N ARG A 96 -3.96 -3.88 17.51
CA ARG A 96 -5.07 -4.01 18.47
C ARG A 96 -5.11 -5.35 19.22
N GLY A 97 -4.48 -6.40 18.69
CA GLY A 97 -4.52 -7.73 19.30
C GLY A 97 -5.90 -8.40 19.25
N GLU A 98 -6.72 -8.03 18.29
CA GLU A 98 -8.12 -8.49 18.20
C GLU A 98 -8.43 -9.33 16.96
N ALA A 99 -7.59 -9.26 15.90
CA ALA A 99 -7.93 -9.86 14.61
C ALA A 99 -8.05 -11.39 14.70
N LEU A 100 -7.08 -12.09 15.29
CA LEU A 100 -7.11 -13.56 15.42
C LEU A 100 -8.22 -14.00 16.39
N HIS A 101 -8.44 -13.25 17.47
CA HIS A 101 -9.54 -13.50 18.39
C HIS A 101 -10.91 -13.38 17.68
N SER A 102 -11.10 -12.29 16.91
CA SER A 102 -12.33 -12.10 16.12
C SER A 102 -12.55 -13.22 15.10
N LEU A 103 -11.47 -13.70 14.46
CA LEU A 103 -11.55 -14.80 13.51
C LEU A 103 -11.93 -16.13 14.22
N ALA A 104 -11.41 -16.37 15.44
CA ALA A 104 -11.79 -17.55 16.23
C ALA A 104 -13.27 -17.51 16.63
N GLN A 105 -13.80 -16.32 16.93
CA GLN A 105 -15.21 -16.13 17.24
C GLN A 105 -16.13 -16.34 16.05
N LEU A 106 -15.70 -15.91 14.85
CA LEU A 106 -16.53 -15.90 13.66
C LEU A 106 -16.41 -17.20 12.83
N GLY A 107 -15.42 -18.06 13.14
CA GLY A 107 -15.18 -19.29 12.39
C GLY A 107 -14.29 -20.26 13.17
N CYS A 108 -13.86 -21.33 12.50
CA CYS A 108 -12.93 -22.31 13.09
C CYS A 108 -11.51 -21.88 12.74
N LEU A 109 -10.75 -21.43 13.73
CA LEU A 109 -9.38 -20.92 13.55
C LEU A 109 -8.37 -22.05 13.85
N GLU A 110 -7.45 -22.23 12.91
CA GLU A 110 -6.31 -23.14 13.05
C GLU A 110 -5.04 -22.36 12.62
N ILE A 111 -3.97 -22.48 13.40
CA ILE A 111 -2.67 -21.89 13.05
C ILE A 111 -1.59 -22.97 13.12
N LEU A 112 -0.81 -23.08 12.03
CA LEU A 112 0.42 -23.83 12.01
C LEU A 112 1.57 -22.83 11.97
N SER A 113 2.56 -22.97 12.84
CA SER A 113 3.69 -22.06 12.82
C SER A 113 4.99 -22.73 13.24
N ARG A 114 6.08 -22.24 12.68
CA ARG A 114 7.44 -22.64 13.03
C ARG A 114 8.32 -21.42 13.05
N PRO A 115 9.05 -21.15 14.14
CA PRO A 115 10.01 -20.04 14.18
C PRO A 115 11.08 -20.18 13.09
N ASN A 116 11.53 -19.04 12.59
CA ASN A 116 12.64 -18.96 11.66
C ASN A 116 13.95 -18.87 12.47
N ASP A 117 14.82 -19.84 12.31
CA ASP A 117 16.07 -19.98 13.06
C ASP A 117 17.15 -18.95 12.67
N LEU A 118 16.84 -18.01 11.75
CA LEU A 118 17.82 -17.01 11.28
C LEU A 118 18.36 -16.09 12.39
N GLY A 119 17.66 -15.99 13.53
CA GLY A 119 18.15 -15.24 14.70
C GLY A 119 19.13 -16.00 15.60
N LEU A 120 19.28 -17.32 15.40
CA LEU A 120 20.19 -18.14 16.21
C LEU A 120 21.56 -18.35 15.54
N GLY A 121 21.70 -18.02 14.26
CA GLY A 121 22.96 -18.12 13.52
C GLY A 121 24.07 -17.24 14.07
N ASP A 122 23.72 -16.00 14.38
CA ASP A 122 24.69 -15.02 14.94
C ASP A 122 25.15 -15.39 16.35
N PHE A 123 24.37 -16.18 17.07
CA PHE A 123 24.73 -16.64 18.41
C PHE A 123 25.78 -17.77 18.36
N TRP A 124 25.86 -18.51 17.28
CA TRP A 124 26.80 -19.61 17.14
C TRP A 124 28.12 -19.20 16.47
N GLU A 125 28.12 -18.21 15.58
CA GLU A 125 29.34 -17.73 14.90
C GLU A 125 30.33 -17.03 15.85
N ASN A 126 29.85 -16.46 16.96
CA ASN A 126 30.69 -15.76 17.93
C ASN A 126 31.19 -16.66 19.07
N ARG A 127 31.01 -17.98 18.99
CA ARG A 127 31.37 -18.91 20.06
C ARG A 127 32.72 -19.62 19.94
N GLU A 128 33.51 -19.27 18.94
CA GLU A 128 34.89 -19.87 18.80
C GLU A 128 35.90 -19.38 19.82
N SER A 129 35.55 -18.41 20.68
CA SER A 129 36.46 -17.84 21.67
C SER A 129 36.03 -18.04 23.14
N ALA A 130 35.03 -18.86 23.43
CA ALA A 130 34.61 -19.12 24.82
C ALA A 130 35.19 -20.45 25.34
N PRO A 131 35.84 -20.47 26.49
CA PRO A 131 36.36 -21.73 27.07
C PRO A 131 35.22 -22.52 27.73
N ASN A 132 35.06 -23.75 27.27
CA ASN A 132 34.22 -24.86 27.78
C ASN A 132 32.70 -24.63 27.86
N PRO A 133 31.91 -25.39 27.09
CA PRO A 133 30.46 -25.37 27.21
C PRO A 133 30.00 -26.11 28.48
N PRO A 134 28.91 -25.64 29.16
CA PRO A 134 28.33 -26.38 30.27
C PRO A 134 27.74 -27.73 29.78
N SER A 135 27.83 -28.74 30.61
CA SER A 135 27.42 -30.10 30.31
C SER A 135 26.01 -30.21 29.77
N SER A 136 25.89 -30.97 28.71
CA SER A 136 24.86 -30.98 27.67
C SER A 136 23.46 -31.50 28.04
N SER A 137 23.12 -31.69 29.33
CA SER A 137 21.85 -32.33 29.68
C SER A 137 20.66 -31.39 29.82
N LEU A 138 20.91 -30.10 30.08
CA LEU A 138 19.83 -29.13 30.28
C LEU A 138 19.38 -28.39 29.01
N LEU A 139 20.19 -28.45 27.95
CA LEU A 139 19.89 -27.73 26.69
C LEU A 139 19.13 -28.57 25.64
N ARG A 140 19.01 -29.88 25.85
CA ARG A 140 18.37 -30.76 24.86
C ARG A 140 16.86 -30.64 24.79
N GLY A 141 16.19 -30.31 25.87
CA GLY A 141 14.74 -30.15 25.88
C GLY A 141 14.25 -28.85 25.24
N GLY A 142 14.96 -27.73 25.50
CA GLY A 142 14.58 -26.42 24.98
C GLY A 142 14.91 -26.22 23.50
N ALA A 143 16.07 -26.74 23.04
CA ALA A 143 16.51 -26.58 21.65
C ALA A 143 15.74 -27.44 20.63
N GLN A 144 15.17 -28.57 21.06
CA GLN A 144 14.34 -29.40 20.18
C GLN A 144 12.96 -28.80 19.95
N ASN A 145 12.37 -28.16 20.97
CA ASN A 145 11.08 -27.48 20.85
C ASN A 145 11.15 -26.24 19.94
N ALA A 146 12.30 -25.54 19.93
CA ALA A 146 12.50 -24.37 19.07
C ALA A 146 12.57 -24.72 17.57
N ARG A 147 12.90 -25.97 17.21
CA ARG A 147 13.00 -26.42 15.80
C ARG A 147 11.74 -27.13 15.30
N SER A 148 10.80 -27.41 16.17
CA SER A 148 9.56 -28.07 15.81
C SER A 148 8.52 -27.06 15.35
N GLY A 149 7.78 -27.40 14.32
CA GLY A 149 6.56 -26.71 13.97
C GLY A 149 5.41 -27.22 14.86
N TRP A 150 4.44 -26.35 15.09
CA TRP A 150 3.28 -26.65 15.90
C TRP A 150 1.99 -26.31 15.16
N ARG A 151 0.97 -27.09 15.38
CA ARG A 151 -0.41 -26.86 14.95
C ARG A 151 -1.24 -26.61 16.20
N VAL A 152 -2.01 -25.51 16.21
CA VAL A 152 -2.92 -25.16 17.29
C VAL A 152 -4.30 -24.88 16.69
N VAL A 153 -5.32 -25.50 17.27
CA VAL A 153 -6.73 -25.21 16.99
C VAL A 153 -7.31 -24.44 18.18
N TYR A 154 -8.10 -23.42 17.89
CA TYR A 154 -8.65 -22.54 18.92
C TYR A 154 -10.18 -22.69 19.00
N ASN A 155 -10.72 -22.55 20.21
CA ASN A 155 -12.16 -22.43 20.43
C ASN A 155 -12.63 -20.98 20.16
N ASN A 156 -13.93 -20.75 20.26
CA ASN A 156 -14.52 -19.42 20.01
C ASN A 156 -14.06 -18.35 21.03
N ALA A 157 -13.57 -18.75 22.18
CA ALA A 157 -13.00 -17.82 23.17
C ALA A 157 -11.53 -17.49 22.88
N GLY A 158 -10.95 -18.04 21.79
CA GLY A 158 -9.54 -17.83 21.43
C GLY A 158 -8.55 -18.67 22.25
N SER A 159 -9.04 -19.64 23.03
CA SER A 159 -8.16 -20.53 23.80
C SER A 159 -7.74 -21.73 22.97
N ALA A 160 -6.48 -22.14 23.10
CA ALA A 160 -5.96 -23.33 22.45
C ALA A 160 -6.64 -24.60 23.00
N VAL A 161 -7.26 -25.40 22.14
CA VAL A 161 -7.96 -26.65 22.53
C VAL A 161 -7.26 -27.89 22.00
N GLU A 162 -6.50 -27.77 20.93
CA GLU A 162 -5.72 -28.87 20.36
C GLU A 162 -4.33 -28.36 20.01
N VAL A 163 -3.30 -29.04 20.48
CA VAL A 163 -1.91 -28.66 20.22
C VAL A 163 -1.16 -29.90 19.76
N GLU A 164 -0.58 -29.84 18.56
CA GLU A 164 0.14 -30.96 17.96
C GLU A 164 1.44 -30.49 17.31
N THR A 165 2.42 -31.37 17.23
CA THR A 165 3.59 -31.10 16.41
C THR A 165 3.23 -31.18 14.92
N ALA A 166 3.79 -30.26 14.12
CA ALA A 166 3.49 -30.18 12.69
C ALA A 166 4.76 -30.07 11.86
N ALA A 167 4.77 -30.77 10.73
CA ALA A 167 5.84 -30.67 9.75
C ALA A 167 5.57 -29.48 8.83
N ILE A 168 6.13 -28.33 9.17
CA ILE A 168 5.97 -27.09 8.43
C ILE A 168 7.33 -26.41 8.22
N ALA A 169 7.51 -25.74 7.09
CA ALA A 169 8.65 -24.86 6.84
C ALA A 169 8.57 -23.62 7.78
N PRO A 170 9.70 -22.93 8.06
CA PRO A 170 9.66 -21.70 8.84
C PRO A 170 8.66 -20.69 8.26
N GLY A 171 7.87 -20.06 9.14
CA GLY A 171 6.79 -19.15 8.80
C GLY A 171 5.48 -19.56 9.48
N THR A 172 4.36 -19.06 8.94
CA THR A 172 3.03 -19.30 9.53
C THR A 172 2.01 -19.64 8.45
N VAL A 173 1.09 -20.56 8.77
CA VAL A 173 -0.11 -20.84 7.98
C VAL A 173 -1.31 -20.65 8.90
N VAL A 174 -2.15 -19.68 8.59
CA VAL A 174 -3.41 -19.43 9.29
C VAL A 174 -4.56 -19.91 8.42
N THR A 175 -5.40 -20.79 8.94
CA THR A 175 -6.62 -21.26 8.27
C THR A 175 -7.84 -20.84 9.10
N VAL A 176 -8.80 -20.20 8.44
CA VAL A 176 -10.11 -19.93 9.03
C VAL A 176 -11.13 -20.66 8.18
N ASP A 177 -11.82 -21.61 8.79
CA ASP A 177 -12.85 -22.40 8.14
C ASP A 177 -14.24 -21.96 8.63
N ASN A 178 -15.25 -22.14 7.79
CA ASN A 178 -16.64 -21.86 8.14
C ASN A 178 -16.88 -20.43 8.66
N LEU A 179 -16.14 -19.44 8.11
CA LEU A 179 -16.26 -18.02 8.54
C LEU A 179 -17.71 -17.55 8.46
N PHE A 180 -18.22 -16.88 9.51
CA PHE A 180 -19.62 -16.47 9.69
C PHE A 180 -20.61 -17.65 9.73
N GLY A 181 -20.18 -18.85 10.15
CA GLY A 181 -21.09 -19.98 10.36
C GLY A 181 -22.15 -19.70 11.41
N ASN A 182 -21.76 -18.97 12.45
CA ASN A 182 -22.66 -18.50 13.52
C ASN A 182 -23.42 -17.21 13.17
N TRP A 183 -23.19 -16.63 11.98
CA TRP A 183 -23.88 -15.41 11.53
C TRP A 183 -24.30 -15.52 10.04
N PRO A 184 -25.25 -16.42 9.71
CA PRO A 184 -25.56 -16.77 8.31
C PRO A 184 -26.00 -15.61 7.44
N VAL A 185 -26.62 -14.56 7.99
CA VAL A 185 -27.06 -13.39 7.24
C VAL A 185 -25.88 -12.72 6.54
N ARG A 186 -24.69 -12.71 7.14
CA ARG A 186 -23.49 -12.14 6.51
C ARG A 186 -23.05 -12.88 5.26
N ARG A 187 -23.38 -14.17 5.17
CA ARG A 187 -23.02 -15.00 4.01
C ARG A 187 -23.87 -14.71 2.78
N SER A 188 -25.05 -14.13 2.95
CA SER A 188 -25.99 -13.91 1.85
C SER A 188 -25.71 -12.69 0.98
N PHE A 189 -24.83 -11.77 1.42
CA PHE A 189 -24.65 -10.47 0.76
C PHE A 189 -23.78 -10.51 -0.49
N LEU A 190 -22.79 -11.40 -0.59
CA LEU A 190 -21.83 -11.41 -1.67
C LEU A 190 -21.70 -12.77 -2.32
N SER A 191 -21.80 -12.80 -3.64
CA SER A 191 -21.50 -14.02 -4.43
C SER A 191 -19.99 -14.35 -4.35
N ALA A 192 -19.63 -15.60 -4.62
CA ALA A 192 -18.23 -16.04 -4.67
C ALA A 192 -17.37 -15.17 -5.60
N ALA A 193 -17.91 -14.79 -6.75
CA ALA A 193 -17.19 -13.94 -7.70
C ALA A 193 -16.97 -12.51 -7.16
N GLN A 194 -17.92 -11.97 -6.41
CA GLN A 194 -17.77 -10.66 -5.76
C GLN A 194 -16.74 -10.72 -4.65
N GLN A 195 -16.76 -11.78 -3.83
CA GLN A 195 -15.76 -12.01 -2.79
C GLN A 195 -14.35 -12.05 -3.37
N MET A 196 -14.13 -12.84 -4.44
CA MET A 196 -12.83 -12.95 -5.10
C MET A 196 -12.34 -11.61 -5.67
N ARG A 197 -13.25 -10.83 -6.28
CA ARG A 197 -12.89 -9.49 -6.78
C ARG A 197 -12.47 -8.54 -5.66
N SER A 198 -13.17 -8.58 -4.53
CA SER A 198 -12.83 -7.76 -3.35
C SER A 198 -11.45 -8.14 -2.79
N ILE A 199 -11.18 -9.43 -2.64
CA ILE A 199 -9.90 -9.95 -2.17
C ILE A 199 -8.77 -9.55 -3.14
N GLN A 200 -8.98 -9.74 -4.44
CA GLN A 200 -8.00 -9.37 -5.47
C GLN A 200 -7.69 -7.87 -5.40
N SER A 201 -8.72 -7.02 -5.26
CA SER A 201 -8.54 -5.57 -5.13
C SER A 201 -7.73 -5.20 -3.90
N ILE A 202 -8.01 -5.82 -2.76
CA ILE A 202 -7.26 -5.59 -1.51
C ILE A 202 -5.80 -6.00 -1.67
N LEU A 203 -5.53 -7.18 -2.22
CA LEU A 203 -4.16 -7.67 -2.43
C LEU A 203 -3.37 -6.78 -3.39
N GLN A 204 -4.01 -6.28 -4.46
CA GLN A 204 -3.38 -5.34 -5.39
C GLN A 204 -2.99 -4.03 -4.67
N GLN A 205 -3.88 -3.52 -3.80
CA GLN A 205 -3.61 -2.31 -3.03
C GLN A 205 -2.47 -2.52 -2.01
N ILE A 206 -2.45 -3.66 -1.32
CA ILE A 206 -1.36 -3.96 -0.38
C ILE A 206 -0.04 -4.14 -1.13
N ALA A 207 -0.06 -4.84 -2.27
CA ALA A 207 1.14 -5.15 -3.05
C ALA A 207 1.89 -3.90 -3.53
N ILE A 208 1.18 -2.81 -3.89
CA ILE A 208 1.85 -1.58 -4.33
C ILE A 208 2.61 -0.88 -3.18
N CYS A 209 2.18 -1.07 -1.93
CA CYS A 209 2.90 -0.58 -0.74
C CYS A 209 4.03 -1.51 -0.30
N HIS A 210 4.03 -2.77 -0.79
CA HIS A 210 5.00 -3.79 -0.40
C HIS A 210 5.60 -4.46 -1.65
N PRO A 211 6.34 -3.68 -2.46
CA PRO A 211 6.79 -4.18 -3.77
C PRO A 211 7.79 -5.34 -3.67
N HIS A 212 8.49 -5.47 -2.56
CA HIS A 212 9.51 -6.53 -2.34
C HIS A 212 8.91 -7.91 -2.04
N VAL A 213 7.58 -8.02 -1.86
CA VAL A 213 6.91 -9.26 -1.48
C VAL A 213 6.41 -10.01 -2.72
N ASN A 214 6.56 -11.34 -2.72
CA ASN A 214 5.98 -12.24 -3.72
C ASN A 214 4.56 -12.61 -3.28
N TRP A 215 3.57 -12.28 -4.12
CA TRP A 215 2.16 -12.49 -3.81
C TRP A 215 1.56 -13.57 -4.68
N GLN A 216 0.78 -14.45 -4.09
CA GLN A 216 -0.02 -15.42 -4.83
C GLN A 216 -1.43 -15.49 -4.25
N LEU A 217 -2.45 -15.35 -5.11
CA LEU A 217 -3.86 -15.59 -4.76
C LEU A 217 -4.36 -16.81 -5.52
N ARG A 218 -5.01 -17.71 -4.82
CA ARG A 218 -5.64 -18.92 -5.37
C ARG A 218 -7.12 -18.96 -5.01
N GLN A 219 -7.92 -19.47 -5.92
CA GLN A 219 -9.29 -19.91 -5.62
C GLN A 219 -9.26 -21.43 -5.56
N GLY A 220 -9.34 -21.97 -4.35
CA GLY A 220 -9.02 -23.37 -4.13
C GLY A 220 -7.57 -23.64 -4.55
N ASN A 221 -7.38 -24.52 -5.52
CA ASN A 221 -6.05 -24.86 -6.05
C ASN A 221 -5.68 -24.08 -7.32
N THR A 222 -6.63 -23.27 -7.86
CA THR A 222 -6.43 -22.54 -9.12
C THR A 222 -5.80 -21.18 -8.85
N PRO A 223 -4.63 -20.86 -9.43
CA PRO A 223 -4.02 -19.54 -9.26
C PRO A 223 -4.85 -18.48 -10.00
N CYS A 224 -5.12 -17.37 -9.32
CA CYS A 224 -5.92 -16.24 -9.83
C CYS A 224 -5.10 -14.96 -10.00
N LEU A 225 -4.08 -14.78 -9.16
CA LEU A 225 -3.19 -13.63 -9.20
C LEU A 225 -1.81 -14.08 -8.75
N HIS A 226 -0.78 -13.63 -9.47
CA HIS A 226 0.61 -13.78 -9.06
C HIS A 226 1.29 -12.42 -9.30
N VAL A 227 1.92 -11.86 -8.26
CA VAL A 227 2.67 -10.62 -8.34
C VAL A 227 4.12 -10.94 -7.95
N THR A 228 5.01 -10.78 -8.90
CA THR A 228 6.45 -10.96 -8.67
C THR A 228 7.04 -9.72 -7.97
N PRO A 229 7.99 -9.91 -7.07
CA PRO A 229 8.56 -8.77 -6.35
C PRO A 229 9.34 -7.82 -7.28
N GLY A 230 9.39 -6.57 -6.88
CA GLY A 230 10.15 -5.50 -7.52
C GLY A 230 10.74 -4.58 -6.48
N SER A 231 11.55 -3.63 -6.90
CA SER A 231 12.17 -2.66 -5.99
C SER A 231 11.23 -1.52 -5.60
N THR A 232 10.28 -1.17 -6.48
CA THR A 232 9.37 -0.03 -6.29
C THR A 232 7.96 -0.40 -6.81
N ALA A 233 6.97 0.40 -6.46
CA ALA A 233 5.59 0.27 -6.96
C ALA A 233 5.51 0.38 -8.49
N GLU A 234 6.47 1.04 -9.13
CA GLU A 234 6.60 1.13 -10.58
C GLU A 234 6.72 -0.26 -11.23
N HIS A 235 7.41 -1.20 -10.58
CA HIS A 235 7.56 -2.58 -11.07
C HIS A 235 6.30 -3.43 -10.82
N ILE A 236 5.48 -3.03 -9.87
CA ILE A 236 4.30 -3.78 -9.43
C ILE A 236 3.06 -3.42 -10.26
N LEU A 237 2.84 -2.12 -10.52
CA LEU A 237 1.64 -1.64 -11.21
C LEU A 237 1.37 -2.32 -12.57
N PRO A 238 2.38 -2.51 -13.46
CA PRO A 238 2.11 -3.14 -14.75
C PRO A 238 1.63 -4.59 -14.67
N GLN A 239 1.86 -5.26 -13.54
CA GLN A 239 1.50 -6.68 -13.38
C GLN A 239 -0.02 -6.88 -13.22
N PHE A 240 -0.76 -5.84 -12.84
CA PHE A 240 -2.21 -5.96 -12.66
C PHE A 240 -3.02 -4.79 -13.22
N VAL A 241 -2.40 -3.69 -13.62
CA VAL A 241 -3.12 -2.58 -14.28
C VAL A 241 -3.07 -2.79 -15.79
N ARG A 242 -4.16 -3.29 -16.35
CA ARG A 242 -4.24 -3.61 -17.78
C ARG A 242 -3.89 -2.39 -18.66
N GLY A 243 -3.04 -2.60 -19.63
CA GLY A 243 -2.65 -1.59 -20.60
C GLY A 243 -1.57 -0.62 -20.12
N VAL A 244 -0.99 -0.86 -18.95
CA VAL A 244 0.13 -0.08 -18.41
C VAL A 244 1.42 -0.89 -18.61
N ARG A 245 2.43 -0.27 -19.19
CA ARG A 245 3.78 -0.83 -19.32
C ARG A 245 4.73 -0.09 -18.39
N ALA A 246 5.83 -0.70 -18.00
CA ALA A 246 6.86 -0.04 -17.18
C ALA A 246 7.38 1.24 -17.89
N SER A 247 7.51 1.22 -19.22
CA SER A 247 7.92 2.39 -20.00
C SER A 247 6.91 3.56 -19.99
N ASP A 248 5.68 3.31 -19.55
CA ASP A 248 4.62 4.32 -19.47
C ASP A 248 4.52 4.95 -18.07
N LEU A 249 5.36 4.49 -17.15
CA LEU A 249 5.40 4.96 -15.76
C LEU A 249 6.65 5.79 -15.50
N GLN A 250 6.55 6.67 -14.52
CA GLN A 250 7.67 7.44 -14.01
C GLN A 250 7.66 7.36 -12.48
N TYR A 251 8.82 7.08 -11.91
CA TYR A 251 9.03 6.99 -10.47
C TYR A 251 9.83 8.20 -9.99
N LEU A 252 9.41 8.77 -8.86
CA LEU A 252 10.10 9.87 -8.20
C LEU A 252 10.08 9.62 -6.68
N LYS A 253 11.23 9.79 -6.04
CA LYS A 253 11.33 9.75 -4.58
C LYS A 253 11.89 11.09 -4.10
N LEU A 254 11.23 11.68 -3.09
CA LEU A 254 11.59 12.98 -2.51
C LEU A 254 11.65 12.86 -1.00
N ASP A 255 12.72 13.34 -0.42
CA ASP A 255 12.79 13.51 1.03
C ASP A 255 11.88 14.69 1.43
N LEU A 256 11.13 14.50 2.50
CA LEU A 256 10.15 15.49 2.97
C LEU A 256 10.70 16.21 4.20
N PRO A 257 10.49 17.52 4.30
CA PRO A 257 10.74 18.24 5.55
C PRO A 257 9.72 17.82 6.62
N GLU A 258 10.08 18.01 7.87
CA GLU A 258 9.11 17.86 8.96
C GLU A 258 8.02 18.92 8.86
N SER A 259 6.77 18.53 9.13
CA SER A 259 5.67 19.51 9.12
C SER A 259 5.89 20.57 10.20
N PRO A 260 5.46 21.80 9.96
CA PRO A 260 5.63 22.90 10.93
C PRO A 260 5.00 22.61 12.30
N GLU A 261 3.90 21.86 12.33
CA GLU A 261 3.23 21.49 13.58
C GLU A 261 4.06 20.48 14.38
N ASN A 262 4.66 19.49 13.71
CA ASN A 262 5.54 18.52 14.36
C ASN A 262 6.81 19.20 14.92
N GLN A 263 7.37 20.17 14.21
CA GLN A 263 8.51 20.95 14.69
C GLN A 263 8.16 21.72 15.97
N LYS A 264 6.97 22.33 16.02
CA LYS A 264 6.48 23.03 17.22
C LYS A 264 6.29 22.07 18.40
N ALA A 265 5.68 20.90 18.14
CA ALA A 265 5.47 19.88 19.17
C ALA A 265 6.80 19.34 19.72
N ALA A 266 7.77 19.07 18.85
CA ALA A 266 9.10 18.62 19.24
C ALA A 266 9.84 19.67 20.09
N ASN A 267 9.78 20.94 19.69
CA ASN A 267 10.40 22.05 20.44
C ASN A 267 9.75 22.21 21.82
N LEU A 268 8.42 22.09 21.90
CA LEU A 268 7.68 22.17 23.17
C LEU A 268 8.09 21.04 24.14
N LEU A 269 8.29 19.82 23.62
CA LEU A 269 8.75 18.67 24.43
C LEU A 269 10.17 18.88 24.94
N VAL A 270 11.07 19.46 24.13
CA VAL A 270 12.44 19.79 24.55
C VAL A 270 12.43 20.85 25.65
N GLU A 271 11.60 21.87 25.51
CA GLU A 271 11.45 22.93 26.55
C GLU A 271 10.88 22.36 27.86
N THR A 272 9.94 21.41 27.78
CA THR A 272 9.34 20.79 28.96
C THR A 272 10.33 19.88 29.69
N GLN A 273 11.23 19.22 28.97
CA GLN A 273 12.27 18.38 29.58
C GLN A 273 13.40 19.20 30.23
N LEU A 274 13.62 20.44 29.79
CA LEU A 274 14.60 21.33 30.39
C LEU A 274 14.16 21.91 31.75
N VAL A 275 12.85 21.89 32.05
CA VAL A 275 12.29 22.47 33.30
C VAL A 275 12.11 21.40 34.39
N GLY A 276 12.14 20.11 34.06
CA GLY A 276 11.95 19.01 35.01
C GLY A 276 13.25 18.30 35.36
N SER A 277 13.91 18.75 36.44
CA SER A 277 15.18 18.18 36.91
C SER A 277 15.10 16.78 37.49
N THR A 278 16.08 15.99 37.13
CA THR A 278 16.75 14.92 37.90
C THR A 278 15.90 13.82 38.59
N VAL A 279 15.63 12.74 37.89
CA VAL A 279 15.83 11.39 38.48
C VAL A 279 16.41 10.47 37.39
N LYS A 280 17.71 10.21 37.45
CA LYS A 280 18.35 9.18 36.62
C LYS A 280 18.00 7.80 37.18
N HIS A 281 17.03 7.12 36.59
CA HIS A 281 16.89 5.68 36.75
C HIS A 281 17.34 5.03 35.43
N ASN A 282 18.56 4.49 35.44
CA ASN A 282 19.10 3.67 34.36
C ASN A 282 18.42 2.29 34.37
N TYR A 283 17.24 2.19 33.79
CA TYR A 283 16.68 0.90 33.41
C TYR A 283 16.94 0.66 31.93
N GLN A 284 18.06 0.00 31.64
CA GLN A 284 18.25 -0.63 30.33
C GLN A 284 17.33 -1.87 30.27
N LEU A 285 16.11 -1.67 29.80
CA LEU A 285 15.28 -2.78 29.36
C LEU A 285 15.88 -3.36 28.08
N PRO A 286 15.99 -4.70 27.97
CA PRO A 286 16.39 -5.29 26.70
C PRO A 286 15.35 -4.90 25.64
N LEU A 287 15.77 -4.14 24.67
CA LEU A 287 15.01 -3.83 23.46
C LEU A 287 14.70 -5.16 22.77
N ALA A 288 13.47 -5.60 22.87
CA ALA A 288 12.97 -6.61 21.95
C ALA A 288 13.19 -6.04 20.55
N SER A 289 14.03 -6.69 19.78
CA SER A 289 14.41 -6.27 18.45
C SER A 289 13.22 -6.36 17.50
N SER A 290 12.42 -5.30 17.47
CA SER A 290 11.53 -5.11 16.32
C SER A 290 12.41 -4.77 15.13
N GLN A 291 12.50 -5.66 14.18
CA GLN A 291 13.33 -5.50 12.96
C GLN A 291 12.84 -4.35 12.06
N PHE A 292 11.84 -3.60 12.48
CA PHE A 292 11.31 -2.48 11.73
C PHE A 292 11.55 -1.16 12.47
N GLN A 293 12.80 -0.68 12.39
CA GLN A 293 13.04 0.74 12.66
C GLN A 293 12.47 1.54 11.47
N MET A 294 11.48 2.38 11.73
CA MET A 294 11.04 3.36 10.75
C MET A 294 12.25 4.21 10.35
N PRO A 295 12.50 4.41 9.06
CA PRO A 295 13.57 5.30 8.66
C PRO A 295 13.36 6.67 9.30
N ASN A 296 14.42 7.23 9.86
CA ASN A 296 14.39 8.55 10.51
C ASN A 296 14.05 9.68 9.54
N SER A 297 14.08 9.40 8.23
CA SER A 297 13.76 10.38 7.18
C SER A 297 12.35 10.16 6.65
N GLN A 298 11.55 11.22 6.64
CA GLN A 298 10.25 11.25 5.98
C GLN A 298 10.47 11.37 4.47
N PHE A 299 9.70 10.64 3.68
CA PHE A 299 9.81 10.71 2.22
C PHE A 299 8.47 10.50 1.54
N LEU A 300 8.40 11.00 0.31
CA LEU A 300 7.29 10.78 -0.61
C LEU A 300 7.80 9.97 -1.81
N GLU A 301 7.16 8.86 -2.09
CA GLU A 301 7.34 8.12 -3.33
C GLU A 301 6.13 8.36 -4.22
N LEU A 302 6.39 8.65 -5.48
CA LEU A 302 5.38 8.95 -6.48
C LEU A 302 5.61 8.06 -7.69
N VAL A 303 4.56 7.36 -8.12
CA VAL A 303 4.53 6.69 -9.43
C VAL A 303 3.39 7.30 -10.23
N ILE A 304 3.72 7.86 -11.38
CA ILE A 304 2.72 8.42 -12.30
C ILE A 304 2.77 7.71 -13.65
N GLY A 305 1.61 7.53 -14.23
CA GLY A 305 1.48 7.16 -15.63
C GLY A 305 1.60 8.40 -16.52
N LEU A 306 2.36 8.29 -17.60
CA LEU A 306 2.50 9.36 -18.59
C LEU A 306 1.11 9.72 -19.15
N PRO A 307 0.66 10.98 -19.04
CA PRO A 307 -0.74 11.33 -19.32
C PRO A 307 -1.21 11.06 -20.75
N ASP A 308 -0.30 11.03 -21.72
CA ASP A 308 -0.63 10.80 -23.14
C ASP A 308 -1.06 9.37 -23.44
N ARG A 309 -0.55 8.39 -22.68
CA ARG A 309 -0.73 6.97 -23.00
C ARG A 309 -1.20 6.13 -21.82
N CYS A 310 -1.09 6.64 -20.60
CA CYS A 310 -1.40 5.89 -19.37
C CYS A 310 -2.49 6.60 -18.56
N HIS A 311 -3.75 6.50 -19.04
CA HIS A 311 -4.91 7.14 -18.41
C HIS A 311 -6.11 6.18 -18.37
N ARG A 312 -7.07 6.44 -17.50
CA ARG A 312 -8.23 5.58 -17.25
C ARG A 312 -9.55 6.33 -17.45
N ARG A 313 -10.62 5.57 -17.68
CA ARG A 313 -11.99 6.14 -17.75
C ARG A 313 -12.61 6.42 -16.38
N ARG A 314 -12.02 5.85 -15.30
CA ARG A 314 -12.44 6.03 -13.91
C ARG A 314 -11.21 6.32 -13.06
N PRO A 315 -11.36 7.00 -11.92
CA PRO A 315 -10.23 7.29 -11.02
C PRO A 315 -9.86 6.09 -10.13
N ASP A 316 -9.98 4.87 -10.66
CA ASP A 316 -9.75 3.62 -9.93
C ASP A 316 -8.27 3.41 -9.55
N TRP A 317 -7.36 4.09 -10.24
CA TRP A 317 -5.92 4.01 -9.99
C TRP A 317 -5.30 5.34 -9.56
N VAL A 318 -6.08 6.20 -8.91
CA VAL A 318 -5.59 7.29 -8.08
C VAL A 318 -5.53 6.72 -6.65
N LYS A 319 -4.33 6.47 -6.15
CA LYS A 319 -4.14 5.77 -4.86
C LYS A 319 -3.17 6.55 -3.99
N VAL A 320 -3.50 6.60 -2.70
CA VAL A 320 -2.65 7.19 -1.67
C VAL A 320 -2.27 6.09 -0.68
N GLY A 321 -0.98 5.94 -0.45
CA GLY A 321 -0.44 5.10 0.60
C GLY A 321 0.15 5.98 1.70
N VAL A 322 -0.04 5.58 2.95
CA VAL A 322 0.59 6.23 4.11
C VAL A 322 1.16 5.13 5.01
N ASN A 323 2.43 5.22 5.30
CA ASN A 323 3.15 4.28 6.17
C ASN A 323 2.82 2.82 5.83
N ARG A 324 3.04 2.46 4.55
CA ARG A 324 2.92 1.10 4.00
C ARG A 324 1.47 0.60 3.85
N ARG A 325 0.46 1.47 4.00
CA ARG A 325 -0.96 1.11 3.89
C ARG A 325 -1.66 2.01 2.87
N VAL A 326 -2.41 1.44 1.94
CA VAL A 326 -3.30 2.24 1.07
C VAL A 326 -4.47 2.74 1.90
N VAL A 327 -4.69 4.04 1.86
CA VAL A 327 -5.73 4.74 2.61
C VAL A 327 -6.62 5.54 1.66
N ARG A 328 -7.81 5.84 2.12
CA ARG A 328 -8.73 6.74 1.45
C ARG A 328 -8.54 8.15 2.04
N SER A 329 -8.04 9.05 1.23
CA SER A 329 -7.88 10.46 1.59
C SER A 329 -8.47 11.33 0.48
N PRO A 330 -9.74 11.72 0.62
CA PRO A 330 -10.41 12.52 -0.41
C PRO A 330 -9.64 13.79 -0.76
N GLU A 331 -9.02 14.44 0.22
CA GLU A 331 -8.27 15.69 0.06
C GLU A 331 -7.03 15.46 -0.84
N LEU A 332 -6.26 14.42 -0.57
CA LEU A 332 -5.06 14.11 -1.37
C LEU A 332 -5.46 13.55 -2.75
N GLU A 333 -6.51 12.74 -2.84
CA GLU A 333 -7.04 12.23 -4.11
C GLU A 333 -7.49 13.40 -5.00
N GLN A 334 -8.19 14.39 -4.42
CA GLN A 334 -8.62 15.59 -5.14
C GLN A 334 -7.43 16.45 -5.59
N THR A 335 -6.40 16.57 -4.74
CA THR A 335 -5.15 17.28 -5.08
C THR A 335 -4.49 16.61 -6.29
N ILE A 336 -4.38 15.28 -6.29
CA ILE A 336 -3.82 14.52 -7.43
C ILE A 336 -4.64 14.80 -8.69
N LEU A 337 -5.97 14.66 -8.63
CA LEU A 337 -6.86 14.90 -9.78
C LEU A 337 -6.71 16.31 -10.34
N SER A 338 -6.63 17.31 -9.45
CA SER A 338 -6.47 18.73 -9.82
C SER A 338 -5.11 18.97 -10.51
N ALA A 339 -4.04 18.35 -10.00
CA ALA A 339 -2.70 18.48 -10.59
C ALA A 339 -2.63 17.91 -12.01
N PHE A 340 -3.42 16.88 -12.31
CA PHE A 340 -3.46 16.26 -13.63
C PHE A 340 -4.53 16.86 -14.58
N ALA A 341 -5.36 17.82 -14.09
CA ALA A 341 -6.51 18.31 -14.85
C ALA A 341 -6.17 18.90 -16.23
N ARG A 342 -4.93 19.47 -16.37
CA ARG A 342 -4.47 20.10 -17.60
C ARG A 342 -3.64 19.15 -18.50
N THR A 343 -3.22 18.02 -18.00
CA THR A 343 -2.31 17.12 -18.71
C THR A 343 -3.00 15.86 -19.22
N CYS A 344 -4.04 15.40 -18.51
CA CYS A 344 -4.84 14.25 -18.97
C CYS A 344 -5.83 14.67 -20.06
N PRO A 345 -6.13 13.79 -21.02
CA PRO A 345 -7.21 14.04 -21.98
C PRO A 345 -8.56 14.22 -21.28
N ARG A 346 -9.50 14.91 -21.96
CA ARG A 346 -10.85 15.12 -21.42
C ARG A 346 -11.51 13.80 -21.05
N ASP A 347 -12.20 13.78 -19.92
CA ASP A 347 -12.91 12.61 -19.37
C ASP A 347 -12.00 11.41 -19.08
N ARG A 348 -10.74 11.71 -18.77
CA ARG A 348 -9.76 10.69 -18.38
C ARG A 348 -9.11 11.03 -17.06
N TYR A 349 -8.70 10.00 -16.36
CA TYR A 349 -8.11 10.07 -15.03
C TYR A 349 -6.69 9.49 -15.05
N PRO A 350 -5.77 10.05 -14.29
CA PRO A 350 -4.40 9.53 -14.25
C PRO A 350 -4.31 8.16 -13.59
N VAL A 351 -3.26 7.43 -13.91
CA VAL A 351 -2.73 6.36 -13.06
C VAL A 351 -1.70 7.03 -12.16
N CYS A 352 -1.95 7.07 -10.88
CA CYS A 352 -1.09 7.76 -9.92
C CYS A 352 -1.11 7.05 -8.57
N PHE A 353 0.06 6.75 -8.06
CA PHE A 353 0.24 6.24 -6.70
C PHE A 353 1.21 7.15 -5.96
N VAL A 354 0.72 7.74 -4.88
CA VAL A 354 1.50 8.53 -3.94
C VAL A 354 1.68 7.70 -2.66
N HIS A 355 2.90 7.54 -2.19
CA HIS A 355 3.19 6.87 -0.93
C HIS A 355 3.96 7.82 -0.01
N LEU A 356 3.32 8.19 1.09
CA LEU A 356 3.90 9.03 2.13
C LEU A 356 4.45 8.14 3.25
N GLN A 357 5.74 8.25 3.51
CA GLN A 357 6.38 7.65 4.67
C GLN A 357 6.66 8.78 5.66
N ILE A 358 5.85 8.89 6.71
CA ILE A 358 5.82 10.05 7.61
C ILE A 358 5.81 9.60 9.07
N SER A 359 6.09 10.53 9.98
CA SER A 359 6.07 10.24 11.41
C SER A 359 4.70 9.71 11.84
N PRO A 360 4.65 8.62 12.63
CA PRO A 360 3.39 8.14 13.20
C PRO A 360 2.63 9.21 13.99
N SER A 361 3.33 10.15 14.61
CA SER A 361 2.72 11.27 15.34
C SER A 361 1.91 12.23 14.45
N SER A 362 2.13 12.19 13.13
CA SER A 362 1.37 13.00 12.16
C SER A 362 0.04 12.35 11.74
N ILE A 363 -0.27 11.16 12.26
CA ILE A 363 -1.40 10.34 11.75
C ILE A 363 -2.27 9.88 12.91
N ASP A 364 -3.58 10.09 12.80
CA ASP A 364 -4.54 9.40 13.66
C ASP A 364 -5.10 8.18 12.93
N TRP A 365 -4.69 6.99 13.38
CA TRP A 365 -5.12 5.69 12.86
C TRP A 365 -6.43 5.20 13.47
N ASN A 366 -6.93 5.83 14.54
CA ASN A 366 -8.02 5.27 15.35
C ASN A 366 -9.42 5.75 14.94
N ARG A 367 -9.61 6.15 13.68
CA ARG A 367 -10.91 6.64 13.18
C ARG A 367 -11.82 5.54 12.63
N HIS A 368 -11.26 4.46 12.12
CA HIS A 368 -12.05 3.41 11.46
C HIS A 368 -11.49 2.02 11.84
N PRO A 369 -12.36 1.06 12.20
CA PRO A 369 -11.89 -0.29 12.57
C PRO A 369 -11.00 -0.94 11.51
N ALA A 370 -11.37 -0.82 10.24
CA ALA A 370 -10.60 -1.36 9.10
C ALA A 370 -9.41 -0.48 8.67
N LYS A 371 -9.12 0.62 9.38
CA LYS A 371 -7.99 1.53 9.14
C LYS A 371 -7.93 2.05 7.68
N VAL A 372 -9.06 2.08 6.99
CA VAL A 372 -9.15 2.53 5.59
C VAL A 372 -9.10 4.06 5.51
N GLU A 373 -9.66 4.73 6.50
CA GLU A 373 -9.67 6.19 6.61
C GLU A 373 -8.75 6.62 7.75
N ILE A 374 -7.95 7.63 7.48
CA ILE A 374 -7.00 8.20 8.45
C ILE A 374 -7.20 9.72 8.49
N TYR A 375 -6.73 10.32 9.55
CA TYR A 375 -6.61 11.77 9.64
C TYR A 375 -5.13 12.13 9.66
N LEU A 376 -4.75 13.01 8.74
CA LEU A 376 -3.40 13.57 8.68
C LEU A 376 -3.40 14.93 9.36
N HIS A 377 -2.50 15.13 10.30
CA HIS A 377 -2.26 16.47 10.85
C HIS A 377 -1.69 17.36 9.74
N ASP A 378 -2.12 18.61 9.69
CA ASP A 378 -1.72 19.60 8.69
C ASP A 378 -1.97 19.11 7.25
N PRO A 379 -3.22 18.85 6.85
CA PRO A 379 -3.51 18.34 5.52
C PRO A 379 -3.07 19.27 4.38
N SER A 380 -3.08 20.58 4.60
CA SER A 380 -2.65 21.57 3.61
C SER A 380 -1.16 21.44 3.28
N PHE A 381 -0.34 21.14 4.27
CA PHE A 381 1.10 20.86 4.06
C PHE A 381 1.28 19.66 3.14
N TRP A 382 0.60 18.55 3.43
CA TRP A 382 0.72 17.32 2.63
C TRP A 382 0.18 17.51 1.21
N GLN A 383 -0.91 18.27 1.04
CA GLN A 383 -1.46 18.63 -0.28
C GLN A 383 -0.42 19.41 -1.10
N ALA A 384 0.25 20.36 -0.48
CA ALA A 384 1.30 21.15 -1.14
C ALA A 384 2.48 20.26 -1.56
N GLN A 385 2.93 19.35 -0.69
CA GLN A 385 4.03 18.41 -1.02
C GLN A 385 3.67 17.50 -2.18
N VAL A 386 2.45 16.94 -2.18
CA VAL A 386 1.96 16.06 -3.26
C VAL A 386 1.85 16.84 -4.57
N SER A 387 1.29 18.05 -4.53
CA SER A 387 1.17 18.91 -5.71
C SER A 387 2.54 19.25 -6.32
N ALA A 388 3.49 19.63 -5.47
CA ALA A 388 4.87 19.95 -5.89
C ALA A 388 5.57 18.71 -6.49
N ALA A 389 5.38 17.54 -5.89
CA ALA A 389 5.96 16.29 -6.40
C ALA A 389 5.41 15.94 -7.79
N ILE A 390 4.10 16.10 -8.00
CA ILE A 390 3.45 15.84 -9.30
C ILE A 390 3.95 16.87 -10.34
N ALA A 391 4.00 18.15 -9.98
CA ALA A 391 4.51 19.21 -10.88
C ALA A 391 5.95 18.90 -11.30
N ARG A 392 6.80 18.49 -10.35
CA ARG A 392 8.18 18.11 -10.64
C ARG A 392 8.28 16.88 -11.55
N ALA A 393 7.46 15.85 -11.29
CA ALA A 393 7.43 14.64 -12.12
C ALA A 393 6.94 14.92 -13.54
N LEU A 394 6.02 15.87 -13.72
CA LEU A 394 5.50 16.28 -15.02
C LEU A 394 6.37 17.38 -15.68
N HIS A 395 7.45 17.83 -15.02
CA HIS A 395 8.31 18.94 -15.46
C HIS A 395 7.51 20.23 -15.75
N LEU A 396 6.53 20.53 -14.88
CA LEU A 396 5.65 21.70 -15.06
C LEU A 396 6.16 22.96 -14.35
N ASN A 397 7.34 22.93 -13.75
CA ASN A 397 7.89 24.09 -13.03
C ASN A 397 8.54 25.06 -14.03
N ASP A 398 8.19 26.35 -13.91
CA ASP A 398 8.71 27.46 -14.70
C ASP A 398 10.21 27.77 -14.44
N GLU A 399 10.87 27.01 -13.58
CA GLU A 399 12.31 27.19 -13.40
C GLU A 399 13.04 26.75 -14.66
N VAL A 400 13.45 27.74 -15.39
CA VAL A 400 14.43 27.78 -16.46
C VAL A 400 15.00 26.40 -16.81
N LEU A 401 14.41 25.80 -17.83
CA LEU A 401 15.17 24.84 -18.62
C LEU A 401 16.45 25.56 -19.07
N PRO A 402 17.65 25.14 -18.68
CA PRO A 402 18.82 25.64 -19.33
C PRO A 402 18.59 25.40 -20.82
N ALA A 403 18.72 26.44 -21.64
CA ALA A 403 18.55 26.32 -23.08
C ALA A 403 19.53 25.24 -23.55
N ALA A 404 19.05 24.00 -23.56
CA ALA A 404 19.79 22.92 -24.19
C ALA A 404 19.97 23.32 -25.63
N PRO A 405 21.18 23.34 -26.16
CA PRO A 405 21.38 23.68 -27.55
C PRO A 405 20.49 22.77 -28.39
N ILE A 406 19.63 23.37 -29.20
CA ILE A 406 18.75 22.66 -30.12
C ILE A 406 19.63 21.68 -30.91
N PRO A 407 19.43 20.37 -30.78
CA PRO A 407 20.27 19.45 -31.55
C PRO A 407 20.23 19.84 -33.04
N ASP A 408 21.37 19.89 -33.67
CA ASP A 408 21.53 20.32 -35.11
C ASP A 408 20.54 19.64 -36.06
N ARG A 409 20.03 18.49 -35.70
CA ARG A 409 19.00 17.77 -36.48
C ARG A 409 17.66 18.48 -36.54
N VAL A 410 17.26 19.21 -35.47
CA VAL A 410 15.99 19.96 -35.47
C VAL A 410 16.17 21.25 -36.24
N GLY A 411 17.31 21.90 -36.19
CA GLY A 411 17.68 23.02 -37.05
C GLY A 411 17.63 22.67 -38.56
N UNK A 412 17.90 21.69 -38.59
CA UNK A 412 17.90 21.27 -39.83
C UNK A 412 16.60 21.02 -40.44
N LEU A 413 15.94 20.34 -39.79
CA LEU A 413 14.58 20.06 -40.25
C LEU A 413 13.76 21.35 -40.47
N LEU A 414 13.94 22.32 -39.60
CA LEU A 414 13.29 23.62 -39.76
C LEU A 414 13.79 24.36 -41.00
N LYS A 415 15.09 24.36 -41.29
CA LYS A 415 15.65 24.94 -42.49
C LYS A 415 15.20 24.18 -43.76
N ALA A 416 15.03 22.86 -43.69
CA ALA A 416 14.51 22.06 -44.81
C ALA A 416 13.02 22.33 -45.06
N SER A 417 12.23 22.70 -44.04
CA SER A 417 10.82 23.05 -44.22
C SER A 417 10.66 24.44 -44.83
N GLU A 418 11.55 25.38 -44.52
CA GLU A 418 11.54 26.72 -45.15
C GLU A 418 11.92 26.68 -46.64
N GLN A 419 12.80 25.76 -47.06
CA GLN A 419 13.19 25.62 -48.47
C GLN A 419 12.15 24.86 -49.29
N LYS A 420 11.24 24.09 -48.67
CA LYS A 420 10.21 23.34 -49.39
C LYS A 420 8.92 24.12 -49.69
N SER A 421 8.77 25.35 -49.22
CA SER A 421 7.59 26.17 -49.53
C SER A 421 7.59 26.83 -50.89
N ALA A 422 8.57 26.49 -51.77
CA ALA A 422 8.66 27.01 -53.13
C ALA A 422 8.34 25.98 -54.25
N TYR A 423 7.46 25.00 -53.94
CA TYR A 423 6.94 24.13 -54.99
C TYR A 423 5.65 24.71 -55.56
N SER A 424 5.73 25.36 -56.72
CA SER A 424 4.58 25.70 -57.54
C SER A 424 4.06 24.42 -58.20
N VAL A 425 2.85 24.02 -57.87
CA VAL A 425 2.15 22.94 -58.55
C VAL A 425 1.64 23.49 -59.87
N GLY A 426 2.35 23.19 -60.95
CA GLY A 426 1.85 23.41 -62.29
C GLY A 426 0.75 22.39 -62.61
N ILE A 427 -0.49 22.83 -62.56
CA ILE A 427 -1.62 22.04 -63.08
C ILE A 427 -1.76 22.27 -64.57
N SER A 428 -1.46 21.27 -65.37
CA SER A 428 -1.75 21.21 -66.77
C SER A 428 -3.25 21.08 -67.00
N ALA A 429 -3.86 22.08 -67.58
CA ALA A 429 -5.29 22.10 -67.89
C ALA A 429 -5.60 21.24 -69.12
N ARG A 430 -6.50 20.31 -69.04
CA ARG A 430 -7.33 19.87 -70.19
C ARG A 430 -8.79 19.93 -69.76
N GLY A 431 -9.56 20.70 -70.51
CA GLY A 431 -10.88 21.13 -70.22
C GLY A 431 -11.98 20.11 -70.33
N HIS A 432 -13.06 20.42 -69.69
CA HIS A 432 -14.43 20.40 -70.25
C HIS A 432 -15.35 21.17 -69.31
N ASP A 433 -16.22 21.97 -69.95
CA ASP A 433 -17.20 22.84 -69.33
C ASP A 433 -18.30 22.09 -68.51
N GLU A 434 -18.71 22.62 -67.40
CA GLU A 434 -20.09 23.06 -67.11
C GLU A 434 -20.18 23.59 -65.66
N PRO A 435 -21.07 24.54 -65.36
CA PRO A 435 -21.10 25.24 -64.09
C PRO A 435 -22.01 24.56 -63.05
N ARG A 436 -21.59 24.47 -61.86
CA ARG A 436 -22.47 24.19 -60.70
C ARG A 436 -22.05 24.98 -59.48
N ASP A 437 -23.05 25.53 -58.88
CA ASP A 437 -23.30 26.28 -57.67
C ASP A 437 -22.21 26.39 -56.61
N GLU A 438 -22.04 27.65 -56.17
CA GLU A 438 -21.20 28.07 -55.04
C GLU A 438 -21.72 27.50 -53.73
N ALA A 439 -21.03 26.50 -53.18
CA ALA A 439 -21.11 26.16 -51.78
C ALA A 439 -20.07 27.01 -51.03
N LYS A 440 -20.51 27.83 -50.14
CA LYS A 440 -19.67 28.60 -49.18
C LYS A 440 -18.89 27.63 -48.29
N GLY A 441 -17.70 27.28 -48.69
CA GLY A 441 -16.74 26.57 -47.85
C GLY A 441 -16.22 27.51 -46.78
N ASN A 442 -16.48 27.20 -45.50
CA ASN A 442 -15.78 27.83 -44.39
C ASN A 442 -14.29 27.59 -44.55
N LYS A 443 -13.54 28.63 -44.84
CA LYS A 443 -12.09 28.60 -44.74
C LYS A 443 -11.75 28.48 -43.24
N ILE A 444 -11.37 27.28 -42.82
CA ILE A 444 -10.76 27.07 -41.52
C ILE A 444 -9.38 27.74 -41.60
N GLY A 445 -9.27 28.91 -41.03
CA GLY A 445 -7.98 29.59 -40.91
C GLY A 445 -7.04 28.77 -40.03
N LEU A 446 -5.86 28.51 -40.51
CA LEU A 446 -4.81 27.90 -39.69
C LEU A 446 -4.43 28.90 -38.60
N MET A 447 -4.72 28.55 -37.34
CA MET A 447 -4.31 29.36 -36.21
C MET A 447 -2.82 29.15 -35.91
N GLU A 448 -2.13 30.25 -35.66
CA GLU A 448 -0.72 30.23 -35.33
C GLU A 448 -0.56 29.72 -33.87
N LEU A 449 0.02 28.54 -33.71
CA LEU A 449 0.30 27.96 -32.42
C LEU A 449 1.73 28.29 -31.99
N ARG A 450 1.89 28.97 -30.87
CA ARG A 450 3.21 29.27 -30.31
C ARG A 450 3.58 28.22 -29.26
N ALA A 451 4.61 27.44 -29.55
CA ALA A 451 5.12 26.48 -28.58
C ALA A 451 5.68 27.21 -27.36
N ILE A 452 5.24 26.83 -26.14
CA ILE A 452 5.67 27.43 -24.89
C ILE A 452 6.69 26.54 -24.20
N ALA A 453 6.47 25.23 -24.19
CA ALA A 453 7.33 24.28 -23.48
C ALA A 453 7.26 22.90 -24.13
N GLN A 454 8.31 22.12 -23.93
CA GLN A 454 8.36 20.71 -24.28
C GLN A 454 8.49 19.87 -23.01
N VAL A 455 7.61 18.89 -22.85
CA VAL A 455 7.60 18.00 -21.69
C VAL A 455 8.09 16.61 -22.13
N HIS A 456 9.12 16.11 -21.49
CA HIS A 456 9.70 14.77 -21.73
C HIS A 456 10.10 14.47 -23.18
N ASN A 457 10.52 15.46 -23.95
CA ASN A 457 10.83 15.31 -25.38
C ASN A 457 9.68 14.72 -26.23
N THR A 458 8.48 14.68 -25.69
CA THR A 458 7.32 14.01 -26.31
C THR A 458 6.15 14.97 -26.52
N TYR A 459 5.97 15.94 -25.62
CA TYR A 459 4.82 16.86 -25.64
C TYR A 459 5.29 18.26 -25.99
N ILE A 460 4.54 18.94 -26.84
CA ILE A 460 4.69 20.38 -27.06
C ILE A 460 3.45 21.07 -26.48
N VAL A 461 3.65 21.90 -25.49
CA VAL A 461 2.61 22.78 -24.95
C VAL A 461 2.60 24.04 -25.81
N ALA A 462 1.48 24.32 -26.45
CA ALA A 462 1.34 25.47 -27.31
C ALA A 462 0.25 26.42 -26.77
N ASN A 463 0.51 27.71 -26.89
CA ASN A 463 -0.48 28.72 -26.56
C ASN A 463 -1.25 29.11 -27.81
N ILE A 464 -2.55 29.28 -27.68
CA ILE A 464 -3.41 29.88 -28.67
C ILE A 464 -3.55 31.35 -28.26
N PRO A 465 -3.02 32.30 -29.05
CA PRO A 465 -3.22 33.70 -28.71
C PRO A 465 -4.73 34.00 -28.66
N ALA A 466 -5.18 34.59 -27.57
CA ALA A 466 -6.55 35.06 -27.47
C ALA A 466 -6.70 36.29 -28.32
N GLU A 467 -7.13 36.13 -29.55
CA GLU A 467 -7.61 37.28 -30.31
C GLU A 467 -8.97 37.68 -29.70
N CYS A 468 -9.03 38.91 -29.24
CA CYS A 468 -10.26 39.53 -28.81
C CYS A 468 -11.30 39.51 -29.94
N GLY A 469 -12.40 38.78 -29.73
CA GLY A 469 -13.59 38.92 -30.56
C GLY A 469 -14.36 40.15 -30.15
#